data_5ed324dba4fe2fe9e9cbeb40ebcf2bf7
#
_entry.id   5ed324dba4fe2fe9e9cbeb40ebcf2bf7
#
_cell.length_a   1.000
_cell.length_b   1.000
_cell.length_c   1.000
_cell.angle_alpha   90.00
_cell.angle_beta   90.00
_cell.angle_gamma   90.00
#
_symmetry.space_group_name_H-M   'P 1'
#
loop_
_entity.id
_entity.type
_entity.pdbx_description
1 polymer ?
#
loop_
_entity_poly.entity_id
_entity_poly.type
_entity_poly.pdbx_seq_one_letter_code
_entity_poly.pdbx_strand_id
1 'polypeptide(L)'
;MELPVEFSNYIGEALDLAVNLRAGSILLIGHIGKFVKVAAGIMNTHSNEADARCEILAAHVLKAKFKTAKGLNIDLSTEKEESTKLKLYRYELAKKMLESNTTDEAVDILVAEGIVSEVASSIVKDMHSHVYRRINKAVTLRDKLGKADGSESAAYMQNFKLGVITFNNNYGELARYGDVEEILERIKGA
;
A
#
# COMPACT_ATOMS: atom_id res chain seq x y z
N MET A 1 12.02 19.91 14.54
CA MET A 1 12.05 18.94 13.41
C MET A 1 11.78 17.56 14.01
N GLU A 2 10.64 16.99 13.71
CA GLU A 2 10.34 15.64 14.14
C GLU A 2 11.15 14.64 13.30
N LEU A 3 11.80 13.69 13.97
CA LEU A 3 12.57 12.65 13.29
C LEU A 3 11.63 11.51 12.88
N PRO A 4 11.80 10.92 11.70
CA PRO A 4 11.02 9.75 11.30
C PRO A 4 11.36 8.54 12.19
N VAL A 5 10.36 7.72 12.47
CA VAL A 5 10.56 6.45 13.18
C VAL A 5 10.84 5.36 12.17
N GLU A 6 12.02 4.74 12.26
CA GLU A 6 12.38 3.58 11.46
C GLU A 6 11.98 2.29 12.19
N PHE A 7 11.15 1.45 11.55
CA PHE A 7 10.60 0.22 12.14
C PHE A 7 10.98 -1.06 11.38
N SER A 8 11.86 -0.96 10.38
CA SER A 8 12.38 -2.09 9.60
C SER A 8 11.25 -3.01 9.06
N ASN A 9 11.12 -4.23 9.61
CA ASN A 9 10.12 -5.21 9.19
C ASN A 9 8.88 -5.25 10.08
N TYR A 10 8.89 -4.55 11.23
CA TYR A 10 7.91 -4.68 12.32
C TYR A 10 6.77 -3.64 12.20
N ILE A 11 6.10 -3.63 11.03
CA ILE A 11 5.04 -2.66 10.74
C ILE A 11 3.88 -2.81 11.73
N GLY A 12 3.47 -4.04 12.02
CA GLY A 12 2.35 -4.31 12.91
C GLY A 12 2.58 -3.80 14.32
N GLU A 13 3.76 -4.07 14.87
CA GLU A 13 4.18 -3.63 16.21
C GLU A 13 4.31 -2.11 16.28
N ALA A 14 4.85 -1.48 15.23
CA ALA A 14 4.96 -0.02 15.15
C ALA A 14 3.58 0.65 15.14
N LEU A 15 2.61 0.09 14.42
CA LEU A 15 1.23 0.57 14.40
C LEU A 15 0.56 0.43 15.77
N ASP A 16 0.72 -0.72 16.43
CA ASP A 16 0.17 -0.97 17.77
C ASP A 16 0.77 0.00 18.79
N LEU A 17 2.09 0.27 18.70
CA LEU A 17 2.77 1.23 19.55
C LEU A 17 2.25 2.66 19.30
N ALA A 18 2.09 3.07 18.06
CA ALA A 18 1.54 4.39 17.70
C ALA A 18 0.13 4.60 18.28
N VAL A 19 -0.73 3.57 18.23
CA VAL A 19 -2.07 3.61 18.85
C VAL A 19 -1.96 3.74 20.38
N ASN A 20 -1.04 3.00 21.02
CA ASN A 20 -0.84 3.07 22.47
C ASN A 20 -0.33 4.46 22.90
N LEU A 21 0.48 5.11 22.08
CA LEU A 21 0.98 6.47 22.29
C LEU A 21 -0.02 7.56 21.85
N ARG A 22 -1.21 7.17 21.38
CA ARG A 22 -2.27 8.09 20.92
C ARG A 22 -1.81 9.00 19.79
N ALA A 23 -1.01 8.48 18.84
CA ALA A 23 -0.62 9.25 17.65
C ALA A 23 -1.87 9.69 16.87
N GLY A 24 -2.01 10.99 16.61
CA GLY A 24 -3.18 11.53 15.88
C GLY A 24 -3.11 11.30 14.37
N SER A 25 -1.93 10.98 13.84
CA SER A 25 -1.73 10.67 12.43
C SER A 25 -0.56 9.72 12.23
N ILE A 26 -0.61 8.96 11.14
CA ILE A 26 0.50 8.10 10.69
C ILE A 26 0.69 8.30 9.19
N LEU A 27 1.94 8.59 8.80
CA LEU A 27 2.37 8.55 7.41
C LEU A 27 3.37 7.41 7.23
N LEU A 28 2.95 6.36 6.52
CA LEU A 28 3.82 5.24 6.17
C LEU A 28 4.52 5.52 4.84
N ILE A 29 5.86 5.52 4.86
CA ILE A 29 6.68 5.69 3.66
C ILE A 29 7.62 4.50 3.56
N GLY A 30 7.61 3.81 2.44
CA GLY A 30 8.50 2.67 2.27
C GLY A 30 8.69 2.17 0.85
N HIS A 31 9.80 1.45 0.68
CA HIS A 31 10.15 0.84 -0.60
C HIS A 31 9.17 -0.27 -0.96
N ILE A 32 8.74 -0.29 -2.23
CA ILE A 32 7.74 -1.24 -2.76
C ILE A 32 8.13 -2.70 -2.49
N GLY A 33 9.44 -3.03 -2.53
CA GLY A 33 9.97 -4.37 -2.30
C GLY A 33 9.61 -4.97 -0.92
N LYS A 34 9.35 -4.13 0.09
CA LYS A 34 8.83 -4.56 1.40
C LYS A 34 7.35 -4.27 1.55
N PHE A 35 6.93 -3.09 1.14
CA PHE A 35 5.59 -2.58 1.38
C PHE A 35 4.51 -3.30 0.60
N VAL A 36 4.83 -3.88 -0.58
CA VAL A 36 3.87 -4.70 -1.32
C VAL A 36 3.23 -5.80 -0.45
N LYS A 37 3.96 -6.37 0.52
CA LYS A 37 3.43 -7.39 1.44
C LYS A 37 2.30 -6.87 2.33
N VAL A 38 2.35 -5.59 2.70
CA VAL A 38 1.30 -4.94 3.51
C VAL A 38 -0.03 -4.87 2.74
N ALA A 39 0.02 -4.81 1.41
CA ALA A 39 -1.19 -4.88 0.58
C ALA A 39 -1.94 -6.22 0.67
N ALA A 40 -1.29 -7.27 1.15
CA ALA A 40 -1.91 -8.55 1.50
C ALA A 40 -2.16 -8.71 3.00
N GLY A 41 -1.94 -7.68 3.81
CA GLY A 41 -2.12 -7.71 5.26
C GLY A 41 -0.96 -8.34 6.04
N ILE A 42 0.19 -8.58 5.40
CA ILE A 42 1.40 -9.10 6.04
C ILE A 42 2.09 -7.94 6.76
N MET A 43 2.01 -7.94 8.10
CA MET A 43 2.48 -6.83 8.95
C MET A 43 3.90 -6.99 9.48
N ASN A 44 4.48 -8.19 9.38
CA ASN A 44 5.92 -8.41 9.49
C ASN A 44 6.46 -8.74 8.10
N THR A 45 7.25 -7.82 7.53
CA THR A 45 7.73 -7.93 6.14
C THR A 45 9.03 -8.71 6.00
N HIS A 46 9.51 -9.36 7.06
CA HIS A 46 10.67 -10.24 6.98
C HIS A 46 10.39 -11.43 6.05
N SER A 47 11.36 -11.80 5.22
CA SER A 47 11.18 -12.88 4.23
C SER A 47 10.93 -14.26 4.86
N ASN A 48 11.44 -14.49 6.07
CA ASN A 48 11.20 -15.75 6.79
C ASN A 48 9.74 -15.91 7.27
N GLU A 49 9.00 -14.80 7.42
CA GLU A 49 7.59 -14.83 7.81
C GLU A 49 6.69 -15.11 6.61
N ALA A 50 6.94 -14.42 5.51
CA ALA A 50 6.26 -14.61 4.24
C ALA A 50 7.05 -13.99 3.10
N ASP A 51 7.12 -14.67 1.98
CA ASP A 51 7.63 -14.11 0.73
C ASP A 51 6.61 -14.34 -0.39
N ALA A 52 5.70 -13.39 -0.55
CA ALA A 52 4.60 -13.43 -1.52
C ALA A 52 4.57 -12.16 -2.39
N ARG A 53 5.73 -11.53 -2.63
CA ARG A 53 5.84 -10.25 -3.33
C ARG A 53 5.36 -10.31 -4.77
N CYS A 54 5.79 -11.33 -5.50
CA CYS A 54 5.45 -11.54 -6.90
C CYS A 54 3.96 -11.92 -7.06
N GLU A 55 3.43 -12.74 -6.16
CA GLU A 55 2.02 -13.13 -6.13
C GLU A 55 1.12 -11.92 -5.85
N ILE A 56 1.51 -11.04 -4.93
CA ILE A 56 0.77 -9.83 -4.64
C ILE A 56 0.80 -8.86 -5.83
N LEU A 57 1.97 -8.69 -6.48
CA LEU A 57 2.08 -7.89 -7.70
C LEU A 57 1.20 -8.45 -8.82
N ALA A 58 1.24 -9.76 -9.05
CA ALA A 58 0.40 -10.44 -10.04
C ALA A 58 -1.11 -10.20 -9.76
N ALA A 59 -1.52 -10.34 -8.51
CA ALA A 59 -2.90 -10.06 -8.09
C ALA A 59 -3.28 -8.60 -8.36
N HIS A 60 -2.38 -7.64 -8.10
CA HIS A 60 -2.64 -6.23 -8.34
C HIS A 60 -2.63 -5.86 -9.83
N VAL A 61 -1.85 -6.53 -10.67
CA VAL A 61 -1.96 -6.43 -12.14
C VAL A 61 -3.36 -6.80 -12.60
N LEU A 62 -3.93 -7.87 -12.06
CA LEU A 62 -5.31 -8.31 -12.39
C LEU A 62 -6.38 -7.36 -11.86
N LYS A 63 -6.16 -6.71 -10.69
CA LYS A 63 -7.11 -5.79 -10.03
C LYS A 63 -7.05 -4.36 -10.58
N ALA A 64 -5.89 -3.89 -11.03
CA ALA A 64 -5.67 -2.52 -11.45
C ALA A 64 -6.53 -2.15 -12.67
N LYS A 65 -7.06 -0.91 -12.66
CA LYS A 65 -7.79 -0.37 -13.81
C LYS A 65 -6.82 0.41 -14.67
N PHE A 66 -6.42 -0.18 -15.79
CA PHE A 66 -5.54 0.50 -16.75
C PHE A 66 -6.34 1.51 -17.56
N LYS A 67 -5.77 2.68 -17.80
CA LYS A 67 -6.28 3.69 -18.73
C LYS A 67 -5.71 3.51 -20.13
N THR A 68 -4.49 3.00 -20.20
CA THR A 68 -3.77 2.70 -21.45
C THR A 68 -2.91 1.46 -21.22
N ALA A 69 -2.66 0.69 -22.24
CA ALA A 69 -1.72 -0.42 -22.19
C ALA A 69 -0.83 -0.37 -23.44
N LYS A 70 0.44 -0.04 -23.27
CA LYS A 70 1.39 0.11 -24.39
C LYS A 70 1.50 -1.16 -25.24
N GLY A 71 1.52 -2.33 -24.56
CA GLY A 71 1.61 -3.63 -25.24
C GLY A 71 0.38 -3.99 -26.07
N LEU A 72 -0.77 -3.32 -25.87
CA LEU A 72 -2.01 -3.61 -26.60
C LEU A 72 -2.33 -2.61 -27.71
N ASN A 73 -1.67 -1.43 -27.71
CA ASN A 73 -2.01 -0.33 -28.61
C ASN A 73 -3.52 0.05 -28.57
N ILE A 74 -4.19 -0.14 -27.44
CA ILE A 74 -5.62 0.08 -27.22
C ILE A 74 -5.79 1.16 -26.16
N ASP A 75 -6.61 2.17 -26.45
CA ASP A 75 -7.10 3.12 -25.44
C ASP A 75 -8.32 2.50 -24.75
N LEU A 76 -8.13 2.10 -23.50
CA LEU A 76 -9.17 1.45 -22.68
C LEU A 76 -10.18 2.43 -22.06
N SER A 77 -10.00 3.74 -22.28
CA SER A 77 -10.93 4.77 -21.77
C SER A 77 -12.30 4.70 -22.41
N THR A 78 -12.42 4.07 -23.58
CA THR A 78 -13.63 4.00 -24.40
C THR A 78 -14.34 2.65 -24.40
N GLU A 79 -13.73 1.59 -23.88
CA GLU A 79 -14.34 0.26 -23.86
C GLU A 79 -15.24 0.07 -22.63
N LYS A 80 -16.53 -0.21 -22.85
CA LYS A 80 -17.52 -0.47 -21.78
C LYS A 80 -17.35 -1.84 -21.13
N GLU A 81 -16.75 -2.80 -21.82
CA GLU A 81 -16.47 -4.16 -21.35
C GLU A 81 -15.02 -4.54 -21.60
N GLU A 82 -14.44 -5.30 -20.65
CA GLU A 82 -13.08 -5.78 -20.77
C GLU A 82 -12.96 -6.77 -21.94
N SER A 83 -12.28 -6.35 -23.01
CA SER A 83 -12.10 -7.20 -24.19
C SER A 83 -11.29 -8.46 -23.86
N THR A 84 -11.50 -9.52 -24.65
CA THR A 84 -10.72 -10.78 -24.52
C THR A 84 -9.21 -10.52 -24.64
N LYS A 85 -8.80 -9.55 -25.46
CA LYS A 85 -7.40 -9.15 -25.61
C LYS A 85 -6.84 -8.56 -24.31
N LEU A 86 -7.61 -7.70 -23.61
CA LEU A 86 -7.19 -7.13 -22.35
C LEU A 86 -7.08 -8.21 -21.26
N LYS A 87 -8.03 -9.14 -21.19
CA LYS A 87 -7.96 -10.26 -20.25
C LYS A 87 -6.72 -11.11 -20.46
N LEU A 88 -6.42 -11.45 -21.71
CA LEU A 88 -5.22 -12.19 -22.07
C LEU A 88 -3.95 -11.41 -21.72
N TYR A 89 -3.90 -10.12 -22.05
CA TYR A 89 -2.78 -9.25 -21.71
C TYR A 89 -2.52 -9.20 -20.20
N ARG A 90 -3.58 -9.01 -19.38
CA ARG A 90 -3.46 -9.04 -17.91
C ARG A 90 -2.94 -10.39 -17.40
N TYR A 91 -3.42 -11.48 -17.97
CA TYR A 91 -2.96 -12.81 -17.62
C TYR A 91 -1.47 -13.00 -17.90
N GLU A 92 -1.02 -12.65 -19.11
CA GLU A 92 0.40 -12.76 -19.49
C GLU A 92 1.28 -11.86 -18.62
N LEU A 93 0.81 -10.65 -18.30
CA LEU A 93 1.54 -9.75 -17.43
C LEU A 93 1.61 -10.25 -15.99
N ALA A 94 0.50 -10.77 -15.46
CA ALA A 94 0.49 -11.39 -14.13
C ALA A 94 1.44 -12.60 -14.06
N LYS A 95 1.53 -13.39 -15.14
CA LYS A 95 2.50 -14.48 -15.25
C LYS A 95 3.94 -13.96 -15.22
N LYS A 96 4.25 -12.88 -15.94
CA LYS A 96 5.59 -12.23 -15.86
C LYS A 96 5.93 -11.79 -14.43
N MET A 97 4.94 -11.29 -13.65
CA MET A 97 5.16 -10.95 -12.23
C MET A 97 5.54 -12.18 -11.42
N LEU A 98 4.85 -13.31 -11.61
CA LEU A 98 5.15 -14.57 -10.91
C LEU A 98 6.50 -15.15 -11.28
N GLU A 99 6.99 -14.91 -12.50
CA GLU A 99 8.28 -15.37 -13.01
C GLU A 99 9.44 -14.44 -12.64
N SER A 100 9.17 -13.24 -12.11
CA SER A 100 10.19 -12.28 -11.69
C SER A 100 10.95 -12.78 -10.45
N ASN A 101 12.27 -12.64 -10.47
CA ASN A 101 13.12 -13.04 -9.35
C ASN A 101 13.13 -12.00 -8.22
N THR A 102 12.89 -10.74 -8.57
CA THR A 102 12.91 -9.61 -7.63
C THR A 102 11.74 -8.67 -7.85
N THR A 103 11.41 -7.92 -6.80
CA THR A 103 10.39 -6.86 -6.91
C THR A 103 10.83 -5.74 -7.87
N ASP A 104 12.13 -5.45 -7.94
CA ASP A 104 12.64 -4.41 -8.83
C ASP A 104 12.49 -4.83 -10.30
N GLU A 105 12.80 -6.07 -10.65
CA GLU A 105 12.52 -6.63 -11.98
C GLU A 105 11.04 -6.55 -12.35
N ALA A 106 10.15 -6.89 -11.42
CA ALA A 106 8.72 -6.77 -11.64
C ALA A 106 8.28 -5.31 -11.85
N VAL A 107 8.85 -4.36 -11.10
CA VAL A 107 8.59 -2.92 -11.28
C VAL A 107 9.10 -2.44 -12.63
N ASP A 108 10.30 -2.86 -13.07
CA ASP A 108 10.86 -2.53 -14.39
C ASP A 108 9.92 -2.97 -15.51
N ILE A 109 9.33 -4.16 -15.41
CA ILE A 109 8.33 -4.66 -16.37
C ILE A 109 7.10 -3.74 -16.39
N LEU A 110 6.55 -3.37 -15.21
CA LEU A 110 5.39 -2.49 -15.10
C LEU A 110 5.66 -1.09 -15.67
N VAL A 111 6.87 -0.57 -15.48
CA VAL A 111 7.31 0.71 -16.05
C VAL A 111 7.41 0.61 -17.58
N ALA A 112 8.02 -0.45 -18.10
CA ALA A 112 8.13 -0.68 -19.54
C ALA A 112 6.74 -0.77 -20.22
N GLU A 113 5.77 -1.40 -19.56
CA GLU A 113 4.38 -1.51 -20.04
C GLU A 113 3.57 -0.20 -19.83
N GLY A 114 4.09 0.76 -19.03
CA GLY A 114 3.47 2.07 -18.78
C GLY A 114 2.27 2.01 -17.84
N ILE A 115 2.20 1.03 -16.95
CA ILE A 115 1.07 0.78 -16.02
C ILE A 115 1.49 0.74 -14.55
N VAL A 116 2.72 1.12 -14.25
CA VAL A 116 3.26 1.06 -12.88
C VAL A 116 2.42 1.89 -11.91
N SER A 117 1.93 3.06 -12.31
CA SER A 117 1.14 3.96 -11.46
C SER A 117 -0.22 3.36 -11.10
N GLU A 118 -0.89 2.68 -12.02
CA GLU A 118 -2.18 2.04 -11.79
C GLU A 118 -2.05 0.83 -10.86
N VAL A 119 -1.01 0.03 -11.06
CA VAL A 119 -0.72 -1.12 -10.20
C VAL A 119 -0.30 -0.66 -8.81
N ALA A 120 0.61 0.31 -8.71
CA ALA A 120 1.04 0.88 -7.43
C ALA A 120 -0.10 1.58 -6.69
N SER A 121 -1.00 2.28 -7.39
CA SER A 121 -2.20 2.88 -6.79
C SER A 121 -3.15 1.83 -6.21
N SER A 122 -3.30 0.69 -6.88
CA SER A 122 -4.05 -0.46 -6.35
C SER A 122 -3.40 -1.03 -5.08
N ILE A 123 -2.07 -1.12 -5.05
CA ILE A 123 -1.30 -1.60 -3.91
C ILE A 123 -1.46 -0.67 -2.70
N VAL A 124 -1.18 0.64 -2.83
CA VAL A 124 -1.27 1.58 -1.69
C VAL A 124 -2.68 1.70 -1.12
N LYS A 125 -3.71 1.53 -1.95
CA LYS A 125 -5.10 1.48 -1.51
C LYS A 125 -5.39 0.28 -0.60
N ASP A 126 -4.93 -0.92 -0.99
CA ASP A 126 -5.09 -2.12 -0.17
C ASP A 126 -4.20 -2.04 1.09
N MET A 127 -2.98 -1.51 0.98
CA MET A 127 -2.13 -1.23 2.14
C MET A 127 -2.85 -0.34 3.16
N HIS A 128 -3.37 0.80 2.72
CA HIS A 128 -4.12 1.71 3.58
C HIS A 128 -5.27 0.99 4.28
N SER A 129 -6.04 0.18 3.55
CA SER A 129 -7.17 -0.58 4.11
C SER A 129 -6.73 -1.60 5.16
N HIS A 130 -5.61 -2.29 4.95
CA HIS A 130 -5.09 -3.27 5.91
C HIS A 130 -4.50 -2.59 7.15
N VAL A 131 -3.76 -1.49 6.96
CA VAL A 131 -3.21 -0.68 8.06
C VAL A 131 -4.34 -0.08 8.89
N TYR A 132 -5.34 0.53 8.28
CA TYR A 132 -6.49 1.09 8.97
C TYR A 132 -7.24 0.03 9.80
N ARG A 133 -7.44 -1.18 9.25
CA ARG A 133 -8.01 -2.30 10.01
C ARG A 133 -7.16 -2.72 11.20
N ARG A 134 -5.83 -2.73 11.07
CA ARG A 134 -4.92 -3.04 12.18
C ARG A 134 -5.04 -2.00 13.29
N ILE A 135 -5.03 -0.71 12.94
CA ILE A 135 -5.18 0.40 13.88
C ILE A 135 -6.52 0.28 14.62
N ASN A 136 -7.62 0.09 13.90
CA ASN A 136 -8.96 -0.05 14.51
C ASN A 136 -9.04 -1.25 15.45
N LYS A 137 -8.41 -2.37 15.10
CA LYS A 137 -8.31 -3.54 16.00
C LYS A 137 -7.50 -3.21 17.26
N ALA A 138 -6.39 -2.50 17.15
CA ALA A 138 -5.57 -2.09 18.31
C ALA A 138 -6.32 -1.13 19.23
N VAL A 139 -7.07 -0.17 18.68
CA VAL A 139 -7.95 0.74 19.43
C VAL A 139 -9.01 -0.05 20.18
N THR A 140 -9.72 -0.97 19.51
CA THR A 140 -10.74 -1.83 20.13
C THR A 140 -10.17 -2.70 21.26
N LEU A 141 -8.95 -3.21 21.11
CA LEU A 141 -8.28 -3.99 22.14
C LEU A 141 -7.93 -3.14 23.36
N ARG A 142 -7.49 -1.90 23.14
CA ARG A 142 -7.21 -0.93 24.21
C ARG A 142 -8.45 -0.66 25.08
N ASP A 143 -9.63 -0.51 24.45
CA ASP A 143 -10.90 -0.32 25.13
C ASP A 143 -11.26 -1.54 25.99
N LYS A 144 -11.16 -2.74 25.42
CA LYS A 144 -11.42 -4.00 26.13
C LYS A 144 -10.51 -4.22 27.34
N LEU A 145 -9.30 -3.65 27.32
CA LEU A 145 -8.37 -3.68 28.44
C LEU A 145 -8.62 -2.57 29.47
N GLY A 146 -9.71 -1.79 29.34
CA GLY A 146 -10.06 -0.70 30.23
C GLY A 146 -9.11 0.50 30.19
N LYS A 147 -8.34 0.64 29.12
CA LYS A 147 -7.37 1.73 28.94
C LYS A 147 -7.97 2.97 28.25
N ALA A 148 -9.18 2.86 27.73
CA ALA A 148 -10.00 3.93 27.18
C ALA A 148 -11.48 3.53 27.23
N ASP A 149 -12.40 4.49 27.17
CA ASP A 149 -13.81 4.20 26.94
C ASP A 149 -14.15 4.23 25.45
N GLY A 150 -15.27 3.61 25.05
CA GLY A 150 -15.66 3.48 23.66
C GLY A 150 -15.95 4.83 22.98
N SER A 151 -16.33 5.88 23.74
CA SER A 151 -16.57 7.22 23.21
C SER A 151 -15.26 7.93 22.84
N GLU A 152 -14.25 7.80 23.67
CA GLU A 152 -12.88 8.28 23.40
C GLU A 152 -12.30 7.64 22.14
N SER A 153 -12.48 6.32 22.00
CA SER A 153 -11.98 5.58 20.86
C SER A 153 -12.70 5.92 19.56
N ALA A 154 -14.00 6.14 19.60
CA ALA A 154 -14.74 6.62 18.44
C ALA A 154 -14.26 8.02 18.00
N ALA A 155 -14.08 8.95 18.95
CA ALA A 155 -13.55 10.28 18.67
C ALA A 155 -12.10 10.23 18.13
N TYR A 156 -11.27 9.35 18.69
CA TYR A 156 -9.91 9.13 18.20
C TYR A 156 -9.92 8.68 16.73
N MET A 157 -10.69 7.64 16.38
CA MET A 157 -10.75 7.11 15.02
C MET A 157 -11.36 8.09 14.03
N GLN A 158 -12.31 8.92 14.45
CA GLN A 158 -12.91 9.97 13.61
C GLN A 158 -11.90 11.05 13.19
N ASN A 159 -10.94 11.37 14.05
CA ASN A 159 -9.94 12.42 13.82
C ASN A 159 -8.60 11.87 13.34
N PHE A 160 -8.43 10.55 13.35
CA PHE A 160 -7.18 9.90 12.96
C PHE A 160 -6.92 10.02 11.47
N LYS A 161 -5.69 10.39 11.11
CA LYS A 161 -5.25 10.55 9.72
C LYS A 161 -4.24 9.47 9.35
N LEU A 162 -4.43 8.88 8.17
CA LEU A 162 -3.55 7.84 7.65
C LEU A 162 -3.16 8.14 6.21
N GLY A 163 -1.85 8.24 5.99
CA GLY A 163 -1.26 8.33 4.66
C GLY A 163 -0.32 7.16 4.39
N VAL A 164 -0.24 6.74 3.14
CA VAL A 164 0.68 5.71 2.66
C VAL A 164 1.35 6.19 1.39
N ILE A 165 2.69 6.08 1.34
CA ILE A 165 3.50 6.35 0.15
C ILE A 165 4.39 5.14 -0.11
N THR A 166 4.45 4.68 -1.35
CA THR A 166 5.44 3.70 -1.78
C THR A 166 6.33 4.24 -2.88
N PHE A 167 7.60 3.85 -2.84
CA PHE A 167 8.62 4.30 -3.78
C PHE A 167 9.52 3.14 -4.24
N ASN A 168 10.24 3.39 -5.31
CA ASN A 168 11.34 2.57 -5.79
C ASN A 168 12.59 3.45 -5.96
N ASN A 169 13.77 2.89 -5.75
CA ASN A 169 15.02 3.67 -5.79
C ASN A 169 15.32 4.24 -7.19
N ASN A 170 14.92 3.55 -8.24
CA ASN A 170 15.18 3.96 -9.63
C ASN A 170 14.13 4.95 -10.17
N TYR A 171 12.89 4.87 -9.68
CA TYR A 171 11.73 5.58 -10.24
C TYR A 171 11.12 6.60 -9.28
N GLY A 172 11.64 6.71 -8.04
CA GLY A 172 11.09 7.60 -7.03
C GLY A 172 9.73 7.13 -6.51
N GLU A 173 8.84 8.07 -6.19
CA GLU A 173 7.51 7.76 -5.72
C GLU A 173 6.69 7.07 -6.82
N LEU A 174 6.12 5.91 -6.49
CA LEU A 174 5.27 5.14 -7.40
C LEU A 174 3.79 5.45 -7.21
N ALA A 175 3.36 5.61 -5.95
CA ALA A 175 1.98 5.97 -5.62
C ALA A 175 1.85 6.42 -4.16
N ARG A 176 0.77 7.18 -3.89
CA ARG A 176 0.31 7.58 -2.55
C ARG A 176 -1.19 7.43 -2.40
N TYR A 177 -1.65 7.26 -1.16
CA TYR A 177 -3.08 7.15 -0.84
C TYR A 177 -3.38 7.59 0.60
N GLY A 178 -4.61 8.07 0.84
CA GLY A 178 -5.09 8.55 2.14
C GLY A 178 -4.76 10.03 2.38
N ASP A 179 -4.59 10.39 3.65
CA ASP A 179 -4.46 11.78 4.12
C ASP A 179 -3.03 12.34 3.96
N VAL A 180 -2.30 11.93 2.90
CA VAL A 180 -0.87 12.22 2.72
C VAL A 180 -0.59 13.72 2.72
N GLU A 181 -1.31 14.51 1.92
CA GLU A 181 -1.06 15.94 1.78
C GLU A 181 -1.31 16.68 3.09
N GLU A 182 -2.41 16.36 3.78
CA GLU A 182 -2.73 16.97 5.07
C GLU A 182 -1.65 16.68 6.12
N ILE A 183 -1.14 15.44 6.16
CA ILE A 183 -0.08 15.06 7.11
C ILE A 183 1.23 15.76 6.77
N LEU A 184 1.60 15.83 5.49
CA LEU A 184 2.81 16.52 5.05
C LEU A 184 2.79 18.02 5.35
N GLU A 185 1.63 18.67 5.20
CA GLU A 185 1.48 20.11 5.56
C GLU A 185 1.65 20.31 7.07
N ARG A 186 1.10 19.44 7.90
CA ARG A 186 1.32 19.50 9.36
C ARG A 186 2.79 19.37 9.73
N ILE A 187 3.53 18.44 9.10
CA ILE A 187 4.97 18.26 9.35
C ILE A 187 5.77 19.48 8.91
N LYS A 188 5.39 20.16 7.82
CA LYS A 188 6.08 21.38 7.35
C LYS A 188 5.81 22.60 8.24
N GLY A 189 4.64 22.65 8.90
CA GLY A 189 4.24 23.74 9.77
C GLY A 189 4.66 23.60 11.24
N ALA A 190 5.23 22.44 11.62
CA ALA A 190 5.76 22.16 12.94
C ALA A 190 7.27 22.44 13.00
#